data_0196e52feaec8baaa58775e6c1039d86
#
_entry.id   0196e52feaec8baaa58775e6c1039d86
#
_cell.length_a   1.000
_cell.length_b   1.000
_cell.length_c   1.000
_cell.angle_alpha   90.00
_cell.angle_beta   90.00
_cell.angle_gamma   90.00
#
_symmetry.space_group_name_H-M   'P 1'
#
loop_
_entity.id
_entity.type
_entity.pdbx_description
1 polymer ?
#
loop_
_entity_poly.entity_id
_entity_poly.type
_entity_poly.pdbx_seq_one_letter_code
_entity_poly.pdbx_strand_id
1 'polypeptide(L)'
;MKMEKNASNGLNLKNGRRDFIKSAAAGVAAVGLAGTGLAAGMFNPETKHPIHVFTKCLQFLNYDKMAGLLAKHGFAGADMTVRPGGQVLPENVERDLPKAVKALRNAGIDSKMITTSVNDPDDRFTRPILKTMADLGIRFYRMGYLDYDNSKSIPENLEAHKYTVEKLEKLNREYGVHGGYQNHTGRRVGGPVWDLHVLLKDRDPEFIGVQYDVRHATVEGGVSWPLGMRLLAPWIRTTDIKDFIWEKNEKGKWVIKSVPLGEGMVDFKTYFELYKSLGIQGPVSIHYEYDLGGAEHGSKNPSMPLNEISSWLKKDLNFLERRFQEFDL
;
A
#
# COMPACT_ATOMS: atom_id res chain seq x y z
N MET A 1 -11.81 -26.70 69.96
CA MET A 1 -10.62 -27.35 70.59
C MET A 1 -9.49 -27.24 69.54
N LYS A 2 -8.46 -26.42 69.94
CA LYS A 2 -7.08 -26.29 69.39
C LYS A 2 -6.84 -26.22 67.88
N MET A 3 -6.48 -25.09 67.49
CA MET A 3 -5.32 -24.53 66.78
C MET A 3 -4.19 -25.54 66.49
N GLU A 4 -3.68 -25.47 65.23
CA GLU A 4 -2.24 -25.35 65.05
C GLU A 4 -1.89 -24.65 63.72
N LYS A 5 -1.01 -23.69 63.83
CA LYS A 5 -0.37 -22.92 62.76
C LYS A 5 0.82 -23.72 62.20
N ASN A 6 1.11 -23.58 60.92
CA ASN A 6 2.51 -23.57 60.43
C ASN A 6 2.54 -22.78 59.09
N ALA A 7 3.14 -21.76 59.07
CA ALA A 7 4.38 -21.11 58.73
C ALA A 7 4.80 -21.20 57.25
N SER A 8 4.68 -20.04 56.62
CA SER A 8 5.39 -19.41 55.51
C SER A 8 6.69 -20.07 55.01
N ASN A 9 6.83 -20.15 53.69
CA ASN A 9 8.10 -19.85 53.03
C ASN A 9 7.84 -19.08 51.72
N GLY A 10 8.12 -17.77 51.81
CA GLY A 10 8.16 -16.89 50.68
C GLY A 10 9.47 -17.07 49.90
N LEU A 11 9.40 -17.28 48.62
CA LEU A 11 10.52 -17.10 47.72
C LEU A 11 10.33 -15.83 46.92
N ASN A 12 11.16 -14.87 47.31
CA ASN A 12 11.30 -13.53 46.73
C ASN A 12 12.08 -13.65 45.42
N LEU A 13 11.40 -13.51 44.24
CA LEU A 13 12.04 -13.38 42.93
C LEU A 13 11.80 -11.96 42.37
N LYS A 14 12.48 -11.01 43.03
CA LYS A 14 12.79 -9.74 42.37
C LYS A 14 14.30 -9.69 42.20
N ASN A 15 14.76 -9.79 40.96
CA ASN A 15 15.96 -9.21 40.33
C ASN A 15 16.39 -10.11 39.16
N GLY A 16 16.18 -9.65 37.93
CA GLY A 16 16.56 -10.42 36.73
C GLY A 16 16.38 -9.68 35.40
N ARG A 17 15.93 -8.45 35.38
CA ARG A 17 15.76 -7.69 34.12
C ARG A 17 16.61 -6.43 33.98
N ARG A 18 17.42 -6.04 34.98
CA ARG A 18 18.27 -4.85 34.91
C ARG A 18 19.76 -5.12 34.64
N ASP A 19 20.24 -6.34 34.77
CA ASP A 19 21.66 -6.66 34.63
C ASP A 19 22.09 -7.17 33.25
N PHE A 20 21.14 -7.40 32.31
CA PHE A 20 21.47 -7.83 30.94
C PHE A 20 21.77 -6.67 29.97
N ILE A 21 21.56 -5.42 30.38
CA ILE A 21 21.76 -4.24 29.50
C ILE A 21 23.12 -3.54 29.71
N LYS A 22 23.94 -3.99 30.68
CA LYS A 22 25.21 -3.32 30.99
C LYS A 22 26.50 -3.97 30.47
N SER A 23 26.41 -5.04 29.66
CA SER A 23 27.61 -5.78 29.21
C SER A 23 27.87 -5.74 27.69
N ALA A 24 27.26 -4.82 26.93
CA ALA A 24 27.50 -4.68 25.49
C ALA A 24 28.03 -3.30 25.07
N ALA A 25 28.80 -2.65 25.92
CA ALA A 25 29.43 -1.35 25.59
C ALA A 25 30.89 -1.33 26.01
N ALA A 26 31.78 -2.05 25.31
CA ALA A 26 33.23 -1.74 25.27
C ALA A 26 33.87 -2.53 24.12
N GLY A 27 34.39 -1.83 23.13
CA GLY A 27 35.48 -2.30 22.28
C GLY A 27 35.26 -2.36 20.80
N VAL A 28 35.32 -1.26 20.05
CA VAL A 28 36.00 -1.24 18.73
C VAL A 28 36.79 0.09 18.64
N ALA A 29 38.09 -0.04 18.64
CA ALA A 29 39.03 1.04 18.39
C ALA A 29 39.06 1.42 16.91
N ALA A 30 39.26 2.70 16.63
CA ALA A 30 39.40 3.32 15.33
C ALA A 30 40.61 2.79 14.57
N VAL A 31 40.38 2.44 13.29
CA VAL A 31 41.40 2.49 12.24
C VAL A 31 40.85 3.36 11.11
N GLY A 32 41.44 4.53 10.96
CA GLY A 32 41.13 5.44 9.88
C GLY A 32 41.64 4.93 8.52
N LEU A 33 40.75 5.00 7.53
CA LEU A 33 41.13 5.01 6.10
C LEU A 33 40.23 6.04 5.42
N ALA A 34 40.85 7.12 4.96
CA ALA A 34 40.27 8.11 4.09
C ALA A 34 39.98 7.47 2.74
N GLY A 35 38.71 7.50 2.30
CA GLY A 35 38.28 7.01 1.01
C GLY A 35 36.93 7.62 0.64
N THR A 36 36.97 8.62 -0.23
CA THR A 36 35.93 9.17 -1.14
C THR A 36 34.48 8.84 -0.83
N GLY A 37 33.75 9.88 -0.37
CA GLY A 37 32.35 9.83 -0.03
C GLY A 37 31.44 9.45 -1.22
N LEU A 38 30.91 8.26 -1.12
CA LEU A 38 29.59 7.92 -1.61
C LEU A 38 28.67 8.02 -0.39
N ALA A 39 27.79 9.02 -0.39
CA ALA A 39 26.73 9.11 0.62
C ALA A 39 25.87 7.84 0.46
N ALA A 40 26.19 6.82 1.27
CA ALA A 40 25.28 5.70 1.50
C ALA A 40 24.02 6.31 2.09
N GLY A 41 22.92 6.30 1.34
CA GLY A 41 21.62 6.65 1.82
C GLY A 41 21.37 5.87 3.10
N MET A 42 21.23 6.59 4.21
CA MET A 42 20.89 6.00 5.49
C MET A 42 19.55 5.30 5.30
N PHE A 43 19.56 3.98 5.37
CA PHE A 43 18.35 3.19 5.57
C PHE A 43 17.71 3.75 6.86
N ASN A 44 16.61 4.48 6.67
CA ASN A 44 15.82 4.96 7.80
C ASN A 44 15.09 3.73 8.36
N PRO A 45 15.35 3.32 9.62
CA PRO A 45 14.72 2.12 10.16
C PRO A 45 13.22 2.36 10.26
N GLU A 46 12.46 1.58 9.46
CA GLU A 46 11.01 1.34 9.52
C GLU A 46 10.15 2.56 9.84
N THR A 47 9.95 3.41 8.83
CA THR A 47 8.81 4.33 8.88
C THR A 47 7.52 3.49 8.89
N LYS A 48 6.61 3.77 9.82
CA LYS A 48 5.31 3.07 9.93
C LYS A 48 4.49 3.17 8.63
N HIS A 49 4.79 4.15 7.80
CA HIS A 49 4.05 4.53 6.59
C HIS A 49 5.02 4.75 5.41
N PRO A 50 5.70 3.70 4.90
CA PRO A 50 6.63 3.88 3.79
C PRO A 50 5.87 4.30 2.52
N ILE A 51 6.31 5.42 1.90
CA ILE A 51 5.65 6.00 0.74
C ILE A 51 6.20 5.36 -0.54
N HIS A 52 5.32 4.76 -1.32
CA HIS A 52 5.57 4.13 -2.60
C HIS A 52 4.94 4.92 -3.76
N VAL A 53 5.44 4.69 -4.96
CA VAL A 53 4.82 5.16 -6.20
C VAL A 53 4.09 4.01 -6.87
N PHE A 54 2.83 4.21 -7.22
CA PHE A 54 2.15 3.34 -8.18
C PHE A 54 2.78 3.50 -9.55
N THR A 55 3.52 2.49 -10.00
CA THR A 55 4.45 2.61 -11.13
C THR A 55 3.80 2.62 -12.50
N LYS A 56 2.47 2.68 -12.59
CA LYS A 56 1.75 2.81 -13.87
C LYS A 56 2.29 3.97 -14.70
N CYS A 57 2.53 5.12 -14.07
CA CYS A 57 3.04 6.32 -14.74
C CYS A 57 4.53 6.25 -15.14
N LEU A 58 5.24 5.18 -14.78
CA LEU A 58 6.66 4.99 -15.09
C LEU A 58 6.92 3.75 -15.97
N GLN A 59 5.88 3.18 -16.59
CA GLN A 59 5.99 1.96 -17.41
C GLN A 59 6.83 2.11 -18.69
N PHE A 60 7.20 3.32 -19.06
CA PHE A 60 8.13 3.60 -20.15
C PHE A 60 9.61 3.50 -19.75
N LEU A 61 9.91 3.38 -18.46
CA LEU A 61 11.27 3.21 -17.96
C LEU A 61 11.61 1.75 -17.76
N ASN A 62 12.88 1.38 -17.97
CA ASN A 62 13.40 0.11 -17.48
C ASN A 62 13.53 0.15 -15.95
N TYR A 63 13.72 -1.01 -15.32
CA TYR A 63 13.74 -1.14 -13.86
C TYR A 63 14.82 -0.29 -13.19
N ASP A 64 16.05 -0.26 -13.76
CA ASP A 64 17.18 0.49 -13.17
C ASP A 64 16.94 2.01 -13.21
N LYS A 65 16.46 2.54 -14.35
CA LYS A 65 16.13 3.96 -14.48
C LYS A 65 15.00 4.36 -13.54
N MET A 66 13.95 3.54 -13.44
CA MET A 66 12.84 3.76 -12.52
C MET A 66 13.33 3.76 -11.07
N ALA A 67 14.07 2.74 -10.66
CA ALA A 67 14.60 2.61 -9.31
C ALA A 67 15.49 3.79 -8.92
N GLY A 68 16.43 4.19 -9.80
CA GLY A 68 17.29 5.36 -9.59
C GLY A 68 16.51 6.66 -9.47
N LEU A 69 15.45 6.85 -10.27
CA LEU A 69 14.55 8.01 -10.18
C LEU A 69 13.84 8.07 -8.83
N LEU A 70 13.24 6.97 -8.39
CA LEU A 70 12.50 6.89 -7.13
C LEU A 70 13.41 7.10 -5.91
N ALA A 71 14.57 6.46 -5.90
CA ALA A 71 15.58 6.63 -4.84
C ALA A 71 16.08 8.08 -4.76
N LYS A 72 16.37 8.72 -5.91
CA LYS A 72 16.79 10.13 -5.98
C LYS A 72 15.76 11.07 -5.35
N HIS A 73 14.46 10.77 -5.47
CA HIS A 73 13.41 11.61 -4.89
C HIS A 73 13.15 11.32 -3.41
N GLY A 74 13.60 10.17 -2.88
CA GLY A 74 13.40 9.79 -1.48
C GLY A 74 12.16 8.91 -1.24
N PHE A 75 11.59 8.29 -2.29
CA PHE A 75 10.56 7.29 -2.10
C PHE A 75 11.12 6.07 -1.37
N ALA A 76 10.31 5.48 -0.49
CA ALA A 76 10.68 4.25 0.20
C ALA A 76 10.70 3.04 -0.76
N GLY A 77 9.92 3.10 -1.83
CA GLY A 77 9.85 2.01 -2.78
C GLY A 77 8.87 2.22 -3.94
N ALA A 78 8.49 1.12 -4.55
CA ALA A 78 7.59 1.07 -5.70
C ALA A 78 6.40 0.15 -5.44
N ASP A 79 5.19 0.60 -5.78
CA ASP A 79 4.00 -0.22 -5.94
C ASP A 79 3.97 -0.69 -7.41
N MET A 80 4.61 -1.84 -7.65
CA MET A 80 4.86 -2.36 -8.99
C MET A 80 3.57 -2.87 -9.65
N THR A 81 3.37 -2.53 -10.93
CA THR A 81 2.27 -3.11 -11.72
C THR A 81 2.58 -4.51 -12.19
N VAL A 82 1.99 -5.52 -11.53
CA VAL A 82 2.11 -6.96 -11.86
C VAL A 82 0.77 -7.47 -12.41
N ARG A 83 0.46 -7.09 -13.64
CA ARG A 83 -0.84 -7.35 -14.26
C ARG A 83 -0.76 -7.25 -15.80
N PRO A 84 -1.80 -7.66 -16.54
CA PRO A 84 -1.85 -7.44 -17.99
C PRO A 84 -1.58 -5.97 -18.34
N GLY A 85 -0.67 -5.73 -19.29
CA GLY A 85 -0.24 -4.39 -19.68
C GLY A 85 0.62 -3.64 -18.64
N GLY A 86 0.97 -4.25 -17.52
CA GLY A 86 1.85 -3.70 -16.49
C GLY A 86 3.34 -3.76 -16.85
N GLN A 87 4.18 -3.34 -15.90
CA GLN A 87 5.64 -3.47 -16.02
C GLN A 87 6.10 -4.92 -15.93
N VAL A 88 5.41 -5.73 -15.12
CA VAL A 88 5.60 -7.18 -15.01
C VAL A 88 4.31 -7.84 -15.47
N LEU A 89 4.40 -8.68 -16.49
CA LEU A 89 3.26 -9.46 -16.97
C LEU A 89 3.06 -10.68 -16.07
N PRO A 90 1.81 -11.09 -15.78
CA PRO A 90 1.51 -12.26 -14.95
C PRO A 90 2.23 -13.54 -15.39
N GLU A 91 2.28 -13.81 -16.69
CA GLU A 91 2.95 -14.97 -17.28
C GLU A 91 4.48 -14.94 -17.17
N ASN A 92 5.05 -13.79 -16.81
CA ASN A 92 6.49 -13.59 -16.66
C ASN A 92 6.89 -13.26 -15.21
N VAL A 93 5.97 -13.38 -14.25
CA VAL A 93 6.17 -12.89 -12.88
C VAL A 93 7.41 -13.49 -12.21
N GLU A 94 7.61 -14.81 -12.33
CA GLU A 94 8.74 -15.54 -11.72
C GLU A 94 10.10 -15.10 -12.29
N ARG A 95 10.14 -14.64 -13.54
CA ARG A 95 11.35 -14.16 -14.20
C ARG A 95 11.61 -12.67 -13.96
N ASP A 96 10.60 -11.84 -14.06
CA ASP A 96 10.75 -10.40 -14.20
C ASP A 96 10.53 -9.63 -12.88
N LEU A 97 9.67 -10.09 -11.97
CA LEU A 97 9.52 -9.44 -10.68
C LEU A 97 10.79 -9.48 -9.83
N PRO A 98 11.56 -10.62 -9.78
CA PRO A 98 12.87 -10.62 -9.10
C PRO A 98 13.88 -9.63 -9.68
N LYS A 99 13.88 -9.41 -11.00
CA LYS A 99 14.76 -8.40 -11.63
C LYS A 99 14.38 -6.99 -11.23
N ALA A 100 13.08 -6.68 -11.21
CA ALA A 100 12.59 -5.38 -10.81
C ALA A 100 12.90 -5.08 -9.34
N VAL A 101 12.66 -6.04 -8.43
CA VAL A 101 13.00 -5.90 -7.01
C VAL A 101 14.51 -5.76 -6.79
N LYS A 102 15.32 -6.51 -7.53
CA LYS A 102 16.80 -6.37 -7.49
C LYS A 102 17.24 -4.95 -7.88
N ALA A 103 16.64 -4.37 -8.92
CA ALA A 103 16.96 -2.99 -9.33
C ALA A 103 16.59 -1.98 -8.24
N LEU A 104 15.43 -2.13 -7.58
CA LEU A 104 15.03 -1.29 -6.45
C LEU A 104 16.03 -1.40 -5.29
N ARG A 105 16.39 -2.62 -4.89
CA ARG A 105 17.35 -2.87 -3.79
C ARG A 105 18.75 -2.36 -4.10
N ASN A 106 19.20 -2.47 -5.34
CA ASN A 106 20.48 -1.90 -5.78
C ASN A 106 20.48 -0.36 -5.69
N ALA A 107 19.32 0.28 -5.83
CA ALA A 107 19.15 1.73 -5.65
C ALA A 107 18.90 2.14 -4.18
N GLY A 108 18.90 1.19 -3.23
CA GLY A 108 18.71 1.43 -1.80
C GLY A 108 17.25 1.61 -1.35
N ILE A 109 16.28 1.18 -2.17
CA ILE A 109 14.85 1.18 -1.87
C ILE A 109 14.27 -0.22 -2.04
N ASP A 110 13.03 -0.44 -1.60
CA ASP A 110 12.41 -1.77 -1.70
C ASP A 110 10.96 -1.67 -2.21
N SER A 111 10.32 -2.81 -2.41
CA SER A 111 8.89 -2.91 -2.70
C SER A 111 8.22 -3.65 -1.56
N LYS A 112 7.29 -3.00 -0.87
CA LYS A 112 6.48 -3.63 0.19
C LYS A 112 5.11 -4.06 -0.33
N MET A 113 4.73 -3.54 -1.49
CA MET A 113 3.44 -3.78 -2.12
C MET A 113 3.54 -3.83 -3.64
N ILE A 114 2.61 -4.54 -4.26
CA ILE A 114 2.44 -4.62 -5.72
C ILE A 114 0.97 -4.49 -6.10
N THR A 115 0.70 -3.94 -7.27
CA THR A 115 -0.65 -3.90 -7.83
C THR A 115 -0.86 -5.01 -8.85
N THR A 116 -1.81 -5.90 -8.58
CA THR A 116 -2.10 -7.07 -9.41
C THR A 116 -3.51 -7.04 -10.03
N SER A 117 -3.84 -8.07 -10.80
CA SER A 117 -5.21 -8.40 -11.23
C SER A 117 -5.76 -9.66 -10.54
N VAL A 118 -5.13 -10.12 -9.46
CA VAL A 118 -5.56 -11.31 -8.71
C VAL A 118 -6.94 -11.06 -8.07
N ASN A 119 -7.96 -11.75 -8.57
CA ASN A 119 -9.34 -11.73 -8.07
C ASN A 119 -10.02 -13.09 -8.16
N ASP A 120 -9.35 -14.09 -8.73
CA ASP A 120 -9.78 -15.47 -8.84
C ASP A 120 -8.70 -16.39 -8.23
N PRO A 121 -9.02 -17.15 -7.18
CA PRO A 121 -8.08 -18.09 -6.55
C PRO A 121 -7.65 -19.23 -7.46
N ASP A 122 -8.47 -19.56 -8.46
CA ASP A 122 -8.28 -20.68 -9.37
C ASP A 122 -7.64 -20.25 -10.71
N ASP A 123 -7.39 -18.93 -10.93
CA ASP A 123 -6.64 -18.45 -12.09
C ASP A 123 -5.20 -18.97 -12.06
N ARG A 124 -4.70 -19.39 -13.24
CA ARG A 124 -3.38 -20.02 -13.40
C ARG A 124 -2.20 -19.15 -12.95
N PHE A 125 -2.36 -17.84 -12.90
CA PHE A 125 -1.30 -16.90 -12.49
C PHE A 125 -1.39 -16.48 -11.02
N THR A 126 -2.50 -16.75 -10.34
CA THR A 126 -2.69 -16.35 -8.94
C THR A 126 -1.60 -16.93 -8.06
N ARG A 127 -1.41 -18.27 -8.06
CA ARG A 127 -0.37 -18.91 -7.22
C ARG A 127 1.06 -18.51 -7.58
N PRO A 128 1.47 -18.44 -8.86
CA PRO A 128 2.80 -17.92 -9.24
C PRO A 128 3.04 -16.49 -8.74
N ILE A 129 2.06 -15.58 -8.85
CA ILE A 129 2.19 -14.20 -8.35
C ILE A 129 2.38 -14.21 -6.83
N LEU A 130 1.50 -14.87 -6.07
CA LEU A 130 1.55 -14.90 -4.60
C LEU A 130 2.84 -15.53 -4.09
N LYS A 131 3.27 -16.65 -4.71
CA LYS A 131 4.53 -17.30 -4.35
C LYS A 131 5.73 -16.40 -4.61
N THR A 132 5.82 -15.82 -5.81
CA THR A 132 6.97 -14.99 -6.19
C THR A 132 7.09 -13.74 -5.31
N MET A 133 5.98 -13.07 -5.01
CA MET A 133 6.01 -11.91 -4.10
C MET A 133 6.42 -12.31 -2.68
N ALA A 134 5.94 -13.45 -2.18
CA ALA A 134 6.32 -13.98 -0.87
C ALA A 134 7.82 -14.31 -0.79
N ASP A 135 8.36 -15.01 -1.79
CA ASP A 135 9.78 -15.36 -1.88
C ASP A 135 10.69 -14.09 -1.91
N LEU A 136 10.17 -12.98 -2.42
CA LEU A 136 10.85 -11.68 -2.46
C LEU A 136 10.63 -10.82 -1.21
N GLY A 137 9.84 -11.28 -0.23
CA GLY A 137 9.51 -10.53 0.99
C GLY A 137 8.53 -9.38 0.77
N ILE A 138 7.78 -9.38 -0.33
CA ILE A 138 6.70 -8.44 -0.58
C ILE A 138 5.45 -8.95 0.14
N ARG A 139 4.94 -8.17 1.08
CA ARG A 139 3.83 -8.58 1.95
C ARG A 139 2.46 -8.27 1.36
N PHE A 140 2.30 -7.13 0.70
CA PHE A 140 1.00 -6.61 0.31
C PHE A 140 0.79 -6.64 -1.20
N TYR A 141 -0.42 -6.98 -1.64
CA TYR A 141 -0.80 -6.79 -3.03
C TYR A 141 -2.19 -6.20 -3.15
N ARG A 142 -2.37 -5.30 -4.11
CA ARG A 142 -3.71 -4.87 -4.52
C ARG A 142 -4.36 -5.97 -5.32
N MET A 143 -5.57 -6.34 -4.93
CA MET A 143 -6.40 -7.31 -5.65
C MET A 143 -6.90 -6.73 -6.98
N GLY A 144 -7.30 -7.60 -7.91
CA GLY A 144 -8.16 -7.26 -9.03
C GLY A 144 -9.59 -6.96 -8.59
N TYR A 145 -10.35 -6.30 -9.44
CA TYR A 145 -11.73 -5.92 -9.13
C TYR A 145 -12.70 -7.08 -9.36
N LEU A 146 -13.78 -7.08 -8.59
CA LEU A 146 -14.94 -7.95 -8.72
C LEU A 146 -16.07 -7.14 -9.38
N ASP A 147 -16.73 -7.72 -10.36
CA ASP A 147 -17.83 -7.07 -11.07
C ASP A 147 -19.18 -7.62 -10.60
N TYR A 148 -20.25 -6.82 -10.75
CA TYR A 148 -21.60 -7.25 -10.52
C TYR A 148 -22.14 -7.98 -11.76
N ASP A 149 -22.74 -9.14 -11.56
CA ASP A 149 -23.58 -9.82 -12.52
C ASP A 149 -24.97 -9.16 -12.53
N ASN A 150 -25.29 -8.46 -13.60
CA ASN A 150 -26.55 -7.72 -13.71
C ASN A 150 -27.81 -8.61 -13.74
N SER A 151 -27.65 -9.93 -13.89
CA SER A 151 -28.75 -10.90 -13.82
C SER A 151 -29.15 -11.25 -12.38
N LYS A 152 -28.34 -10.83 -11.38
CA LYS A 152 -28.53 -11.10 -9.97
C LYS A 152 -28.76 -9.82 -9.19
N SER A 153 -29.40 -9.94 -8.04
CA SER A 153 -29.50 -8.83 -7.08
C SER A 153 -28.15 -8.50 -6.47
N ILE A 154 -27.99 -7.30 -5.90
CA ILE A 154 -26.76 -6.89 -5.22
C ILE A 154 -26.39 -7.86 -4.07
N PRO A 155 -27.32 -8.27 -3.17
CA PRO A 155 -27.00 -9.26 -2.14
C PRO A 155 -26.53 -10.61 -2.67
N GLU A 156 -27.13 -11.14 -3.75
CA GLU A 156 -26.71 -12.40 -4.36
C GLU A 156 -25.30 -12.31 -4.94
N ASN A 157 -24.95 -11.18 -5.58
CA ASN A 157 -23.59 -10.93 -6.05
C ASN A 157 -22.59 -10.92 -4.89
N LEU A 158 -22.87 -10.17 -3.84
CA LEU A 158 -21.97 -10.07 -2.68
C LEU A 158 -21.81 -11.44 -1.98
N GLU A 159 -22.89 -12.23 -1.89
CA GLU A 159 -22.79 -13.58 -1.32
C GLU A 159 -21.92 -14.52 -2.16
N ALA A 160 -22.03 -14.46 -3.49
CA ALA A 160 -21.15 -15.21 -4.38
C ALA A 160 -19.67 -14.79 -4.23
N HIS A 161 -19.40 -13.50 -4.10
CA HIS A 161 -18.05 -12.98 -3.93
C HIS A 161 -17.43 -13.31 -2.57
N LYS A 162 -18.21 -13.50 -1.51
CA LYS A 162 -17.69 -13.97 -0.20
C LYS A 162 -16.91 -15.27 -0.32
N TYR A 163 -17.40 -16.20 -1.14
CA TYR A 163 -16.71 -17.47 -1.39
C TYR A 163 -15.35 -17.28 -2.07
N THR A 164 -15.29 -16.40 -3.07
CA THR A 164 -14.02 -16.05 -3.73
C THR A 164 -13.04 -15.40 -2.75
N VAL A 165 -13.51 -14.42 -1.95
CA VAL A 165 -12.71 -13.72 -0.95
C VAL A 165 -12.19 -14.69 0.12
N GLU A 166 -13.01 -15.66 0.57
CA GLU A 166 -12.58 -16.69 1.52
C GLU A 166 -11.47 -17.59 0.95
N LYS A 167 -11.60 -18.02 -0.29
CA LYS A 167 -10.56 -18.82 -0.94
C LYS A 167 -9.25 -18.02 -1.10
N LEU A 168 -9.32 -16.74 -1.48
CA LEU A 168 -8.15 -15.87 -1.56
C LEU A 168 -7.51 -15.66 -0.19
N GLU A 169 -8.29 -15.48 0.88
CA GLU A 169 -7.77 -15.40 2.25
C GLU A 169 -6.96 -16.66 2.61
N LYS A 170 -7.48 -17.85 2.28
CA LYS A 170 -6.78 -19.13 2.54
C LYS A 170 -5.44 -19.21 1.80
N LEU A 171 -5.42 -18.80 0.51
CA LEU A 171 -4.18 -18.73 -0.26
C LEU A 171 -3.21 -17.69 0.31
N ASN A 172 -3.70 -16.53 0.69
CA ASN A 172 -2.88 -15.49 1.28
C ASN A 172 -2.22 -15.96 2.58
N ARG A 173 -2.94 -16.72 3.40
CA ARG A 173 -2.42 -17.34 4.62
C ARG A 173 -1.36 -18.40 4.30
N GLU A 174 -1.57 -19.22 3.26
CA GLU A 174 -0.61 -20.23 2.78
C GLU A 174 0.74 -19.59 2.42
N TYR A 175 0.72 -18.45 1.71
CA TYR A 175 1.92 -17.76 1.27
C TYR A 175 2.42 -16.67 2.23
N GLY A 176 1.73 -16.40 3.33
CA GLY A 176 2.10 -15.36 4.28
C GLY A 176 1.99 -13.93 3.72
N VAL A 177 1.09 -13.68 2.77
CA VAL A 177 0.86 -12.39 2.12
C VAL A 177 -0.50 -11.80 2.48
N HIS A 178 -0.74 -10.55 2.11
CA HIS A 178 -2.02 -9.84 2.35
C HIS A 178 -2.57 -9.28 1.05
N GLY A 179 -3.82 -9.66 0.72
CA GLY A 179 -4.56 -9.09 -0.40
C GLY A 179 -5.43 -7.93 0.04
N GLY A 180 -5.16 -6.72 -0.49
CA GLY A 180 -5.96 -5.52 -0.24
C GLY A 180 -6.90 -5.22 -1.40
N TYR A 181 -8.21 -5.23 -1.16
CA TYR A 181 -9.19 -4.81 -2.16
C TYR A 181 -9.29 -3.28 -2.17
N GLN A 182 -9.02 -2.64 -3.31
CA GLN A 182 -9.14 -1.18 -3.44
C GLN A 182 -10.61 -0.79 -3.63
N ASN A 183 -11.17 0.08 -2.76
CA ASN A 183 -12.41 0.76 -3.07
C ASN A 183 -12.19 1.68 -4.28
N HIS A 184 -13.06 1.57 -5.28
CA HIS A 184 -12.85 2.27 -6.56
C HIS A 184 -14.17 2.82 -7.11
N THR A 185 -14.16 4.10 -7.48
CA THR A 185 -15.28 4.78 -8.14
C THR A 185 -15.76 4.01 -9.36
N GLY A 186 -17.07 3.86 -9.49
CA GLY A 186 -17.72 3.23 -10.63
C GLY A 186 -18.68 2.11 -10.24
N ARG A 187 -19.03 1.27 -11.22
CA ARG A 187 -20.09 0.27 -11.09
C ARG A 187 -19.57 -1.12 -10.70
N ARG A 188 -18.47 -1.18 -9.94
CA ARG A 188 -17.88 -2.43 -9.46
C ARG A 188 -18.16 -2.62 -7.99
N VAL A 189 -17.99 -3.83 -7.52
CA VAL A 189 -17.97 -4.13 -6.08
C VAL A 189 -16.93 -3.24 -5.41
N GLY A 190 -17.28 -2.67 -4.28
CA GLY A 190 -16.40 -1.75 -3.55
C GLY A 190 -16.39 -0.30 -4.07
N GLY A 191 -17.25 0.06 -5.05
CA GLY A 191 -17.59 1.46 -5.29
C GLY A 191 -18.22 2.03 -4.02
N PRO A 192 -19.43 1.60 -3.64
CA PRO A 192 -19.91 1.79 -2.28
C PRO A 192 -19.07 0.98 -1.29
N VAL A 193 -18.35 1.65 -0.40
CA VAL A 193 -17.42 0.98 0.55
C VAL A 193 -18.10 -0.04 1.48
N TRP A 194 -19.45 0.05 1.63
CA TRP A 194 -20.25 -0.90 2.40
C TRP A 194 -20.19 -2.32 1.85
N ASP A 195 -20.01 -2.49 0.54
CA ASP A 195 -19.81 -3.79 -0.08
C ASP A 195 -18.61 -4.52 0.52
N LEU A 196 -17.50 -3.78 0.72
CA LEU A 196 -16.28 -4.34 1.28
C LEU A 196 -16.49 -4.82 2.72
N HIS A 197 -17.28 -4.08 3.52
CA HIS A 197 -17.63 -4.55 4.85
C HIS A 197 -18.42 -5.87 4.80
N VAL A 198 -19.36 -6.01 3.88
CA VAL A 198 -20.13 -7.27 3.70
C VAL A 198 -19.21 -8.43 3.36
N LEU A 199 -18.20 -8.20 2.52
CA LEU A 199 -17.25 -9.24 2.10
C LEU A 199 -16.23 -9.60 3.20
N LEU A 200 -15.84 -8.63 4.04
CA LEU A 200 -14.68 -8.75 4.91
C LEU A 200 -15.01 -8.97 6.39
N LYS A 201 -16.23 -8.68 6.85
CA LYS A 201 -16.59 -8.70 8.28
C LYS A 201 -16.28 -10.01 9.01
N ASP A 202 -16.27 -11.13 8.30
CA ASP A 202 -16.01 -12.46 8.83
C ASP A 202 -14.62 -12.99 8.37
N ARG A 203 -13.73 -12.11 7.88
CA ARG A 203 -12.40 -12.46 7.33
C ARG A 203 -11.31 -11.96 8.27
N ASP A 204 -10.17 -12.68 8.24
CA ASP A 204 -8.99 -12.30 9.02
C ASP A 204 -8.26 -11.12 8.36
N PRO A 205 -8.22 -9.96 9.03
CA PRO A 205 -7.58 -8.77 8.49
C PRO A 205 -6.05 -8.87 8.35
N GLU A 206 -5.44 -9.96 8.81
CA GLU A 206 -4.01 -10.20 8.57
C GLU A 206 -3.74 -10.65 7.14
N PHE A 207 -4.67 -11.36 6.50
CA PHE A 207 -4.44 -11.97 5.19
C PHE A 207 -5.28 -11.37 4.07
N ILE A 208 -6.42 -10.74 4.39
CA ILE A 208 -7.25 -10.06 3.40
C ILE A 208 -7.91 -8.83 3.98
N GLY A 209 -7.98 -7.76 3.21
CA GLY A 209 -8.54 -6.50 3.69
C GLY A 209 -8.71 -5.47 2.60
N VAL A 210 -8.44 -4.23 2.94
CA VAL A 210 -8.66 -3.05 2.09
C VAL A 210 -7.35 -2.34 1.81
N GLN A 211 -7.12 -2.02 0.55
CA GLN A 211 -6.24 -0.94 0.11
C GLN A 211 -7.12 0.31 -0.03
N TYR A 212 -7.15 1.14 1.02
CA TYR A 212 -8.11 2.23 1.11
C TYR A 212 -7.69 3.42 0.27
N ASP A 213 -8.56 3.81 -0.66
CA ASP A 213 -8.37 4.95 -1.54
C ASP A 213 -9.27 6.11 -1.11
N VAL A 214 -8.68 7.15 -0.53
CA VAL A 214 -9.42 8.30 0.00
C VAL A 214 -10.14 9.09 -1.09
N ARG A 215 -9.54 9.21 -2.28
CA ARG A 215 -10.16 9.94 -3.40
C ARG A 215 -11.42 9.23 -3.87
N HIS A 216 -11.36 7.92 -4.07
CA HIS A 216 -12.53 7.15 -4.48
C HIS A 216 -13.60 7.14 -3.38
N ALA A 217 -13.21 7.03 -2.11
CA ALA A 217 -14.15 7.15 -1.00
C ALA A 217 -14.86 8.50 -0.96
N THR A 218 -14.13 9.60 -1.22
CA THR A 218 -14.70 10.96 -1.26
C THR A 218 -15.67 11.11 -2.43
N VAL A 219 -15.32 10.59 -3.61
CA VAL A 219 -16.19 10.66 -4.80
C VAL A 219 -17.51 9.91 -4.58
N GLU A 220 -17.45 8.70 -4.06
CA GLU A 220 -18.65 7.84 -3.91
C GLU A 220 -19.43 8.14 -2.62
N GLY A 221 -18.74 8.52 -1.55
CA GLY A 221 -19.34 8.76 -0.24
C GLY A 221 -19.75 10.21 0.02
N GLY A 222 -19.24 11.19 -0.75
CA GLY A 222 -19.46 12.60 -0.48
C GLY A 222 -19.13 12.93 0.99
N VAL A 223 -20.01 13.61 1.70
CA VAL A 223 -19.79 13.99 3.11
C VAL A 223 -19.78 12.79 4.08
N SER A 224 -20.20 11.61 3.66
CA SER A 224 -20.23 10.40 4.49
C SER A 224 -18.99 9.52 4.38
N TRP A 225 -18.00 9.84 3.54
CA TRP A 225 -16.78 9.03 3.37
C TRP A 225 -16.05 8.73 4.70
N PRO A 226 -16.05 9.64 5.73
CA PRO A 226 -15.40 9.35 7.01
C PRO A 226 -16.05 8.18 7.77
N LEU A 227 -17.35 7.97 7.60
CA LEU A 227 -18.04 6.81 8.18
C LEU A 227 -17.58 5.50 7.54
N GLY A 228 -17.41 5.50 6.20
CA GLY A 228 -16.87 4.36 5.46
C GLY A 228 -15.46 3.99 5.91
N MET A 229 -14.58 4.99 6.12
CA MET A 229 -13.23 4.76 6.62
C MET A 229 -13.23 4.14 8.02
N ARG A 230 -14.06 4.65 8.94
CA ARG A 230 -14.22 4.09 10.29
C ARG A 230 -14.74 2.66 10.25
N LEU A 231 -15.71 2.37 9.38
CA LEU A 231 -16.27 1.03 9.21
C LEU A 231 -15.20 0.02 8.75
N LEU A 232 -14.36 0.42 7.80
CA LEU A 232 -13.35 -0.45 7.20
C LEU A 232 -12.01 -0.46 7.95
N ALA A 233 -11.80 0.40 8.93
CA ALA A 233 -10.53 0.56 9.65
C ALA A 233 -9.90 -0.77 10.13
N PRO A 234 -10.65 -1.76 10.64
CA PRO A 234 -10.07 -3.04 11.07
C PRO A 234 -9.36 -3.81 9.94
N TRP A 235 -9.71 -3.57 8.68
CA TRP A 235 -9.18 -4.27 7.51
C TRP A 235 -8.24 -3.42 6.65
N ILE A 236 -8.04 -2.14 6.94
CA ILE A 236 -7.11 -1.28 6.17
C ILE A 236 -5.68 -1.63 6.54
N ARG A 237 -4.88 -2.07 5.53
CA ARG A 237 -3.45 -2.39 5.68
C ARG A 237 -2.56 -1.64 4.71
N THR A 238 -3.12 -1.12 3.64
CA THR A 238 -2.46 -0.27 2.65
C THR A 238 -3.39 0.85 2.22
N THR A 239 -2.85 1.96 1.74
CA THR A 239 -3.66 3.10 1.32
C THR A 239 -3.17 3.70 0.02
N ASP A 240 -4.10 4.21 -0.79
CA ASP A 240 -3.82 4.95 -2.00
C ASP A 240 -4.15 6.41 -1.81
N ILE A 241 -3.24 7.28 -2.21
CA ILE A 241 -3.39 8.73 -2.10
C ILE A 241 -3.41 9.34 -3.49
N LYS A 242 -4.47 10.05 -3.79
CA LYS A 242 -4.67 10.86 -4.99
C LYS A 242 -5.74 11.91 -4.74
N ASP A 243 -5.84 12.90 -5.64
CA ASP A 243 -6.78 14.00 -5.49
C ASP A 243 -7.59 14.23 -6.77
N PHE A 244 -8.67 14.99 -6.68
CA PHE A 244 -9.58 15.24 -7.79
C PHE A 244 -10.38 16.51 -7.61
N ILE A 245 -10.94 17.00 -8.71
CA ILE A 245 -12.03 17.97 -8.73
C ILE A 245 -13.22 17.43 -9.53
N TRP A 246 -14.40 17.94 -9.22
CA TRP A 246 -15.53 17.86 -10.14
C TRP A 246 -15.46 19.02 -11.12
N GLU A 247 -15.50 18.72 -12.42
CA GLU A 247 -15.59 19.72 -13.45
C GLU A 247 -16.65 19.36 -14.50
N LYS A 248 -17.14 20.33 -15.25
CA LYS A 248 -18.00 20.07 -16.41
C LYS A 248 -17.14 19.90 -17.65
N ASN A 249 -17.33 18.77 -18.34
CA ASN A 249 -16.71 18.58 -19.64
C ASN A 249 -17.36 19.47 -20.72
N GLU A 250 -16.84 19.44 -21.93
CA GLU A 250 -17.35 20.23 -23.07
C GLU A 250 -18.85 20.00 -23.38
N LYS A 251 -19.40 18.85 -22.96
CA LYS A 251 -20.83 18.51 -23.12
C LYS A 251 -21.66 18.92 -21.91
N GLY A 252 -21.10 19.70 -20.97
CA GLY A 252 -21.77 20.17 -19.76
C GLY A 252 -22.05 19.07 -18.71
N LYS A 253 -21.49 17.86 -18.86
CA LYS A 253 -21.62 16.78 -17.89
C LYS A 253 -20.56 16.89 -16.80
N TRP A 254 -20.95 16.70 -15.55
CA TRP A 254 -20.01 16.58 -14.45
C TRP A 254 -19.15 15.32 -14.61
N VAL A 255 -17.85 15.49 -14.54
CA VAL A 255 -16.84 14.45 -14.62
C VAL A 255 -15.81 14.63 -13.51
N ILE A 256 -15.17 13.53 -13.16
CA ILE A 256 -14.06 13.52 -12.21
C ILE A 256 -12.78 13.81 -12.98
N LYS A 257 -12.05 14.84 -12.57
CA LYS A 257 -10.72 15.15 -13.08
C LYS A 257 -9.70 14.98 -11.99
N SER A 258 -8.71 14.12 -12.22
CA SER A 258 -7.57 13.98 -11.29
C SER A 258 -6.70 15.23 -11.34
N VAL A 259 -6.21 15.65 -10.18
CA VAL A 259 -5.31 16.80 -9.99
C VAL A 259 -4.17 16.41 -9.04
N PRO A 260 -3.06 17.18 -9.01
CA PRO A 260 -2.00 17.00 -8.03
C PRO A 260 -2.50 17.06 -6.58
N LEU A 261 -1.79 16.41 -5.67
CA LEU A 261 -2.19 16.35 -4.26
C LEU A 261 -2.30 17.74 -3.63
N GLY A 262 -3.43 18.00 -2.99
CA GLY A 262 -3.75 19.26 -2.32
C GLY A 262 -4.31 20.35 -3.23
N GLU A 263 -4.51 20.07 -4.52
CA GLU A 263 -5.14 20.99 -5.48
C GLU A 263 -6.61 20.63 -5.75
N GLY A 264 -7.13 19.60 -5.07
CA GLY A 264 -8.44 19.06 -5.31
C GLY A 264 -9.40 19.21 -4.15
N MET A 265 -10.34 18.26 -4.08
CA MET A 265 -11.49 18.27 -3.17
C MET A 265 -11.40 17.21 -2.05
N VAL A 266 -10.30 16.45 -1.97
CA VAL A 266 -10.07 15.53 -0.86
C VAL A 266 -9.76 16.34 0.39
N ASP A 267 -10.57 16.15 1.44
CA ASP A 267 -10.29 16.73 2.77
C ASP A 267 -9.17 15.96 3.45
N PHE A 268 -7.92 16.27 3.08
CA PHE A 268 -6.73 15.63 3.64
C PHE A 268 -6.57 15.90 5.14
N LYS A 269 -7.10 17.01 5.67
CA LYS A 269 -7.06 17.25 7.11
C LYS A 269 -7.87 16.20 7.86
N THR A 270 -9.15 16.07 7.55
CA THR A 270 -10.02 15.05 8.14
C THR A 270 -9.48 13.63 7.87
N TYR A 271 -8.93 13.38 6.69
CA TYR A 271 -8.34 12.08 6.35
C TYR A 271 -7.20 11.70 7.30
N PHE A 272 -6.21 12.57 7.51
CA PHE A 272 -5.06 12.25 8.37
C PHE A 272 -5.39 12.27 9.85
N GLU A 273 -6.37 13.09 10.31
CA GLU A 273 -6.93 13.00 11.66
C GLU A 273 -7.53 11.62 11.93
N LEU A 274 -8.32 11.11 10.98
CA LEU A 274 -8.89 9.76 11.07
C LEU A 274 -7.83 8.68 10.97
N TYR A 275 -6.92 8.79 10.01
CA TYR A 275 -5.80 7.86 9.80
C TYR A 275 -5.03 7.63 11.11
N LYS A 276 -4.64 8.72 11.79
CA LYS A 276 -3.98 8.69 13.09
C LYS A 276 -4.87 8.09 14.19
N SER A 277 -6.11 8.60 14.33
CA SER A 277 -7.01 8.19 15.41
C SER A 277 -7.45 6.74 15.32
N LEU A 278 -7.53 6.18 14.11
CA LEU A 278 -7.86 4.78 13.85
C LEU A 278 -6.64 3.85 13.91
N GLY A 279 -5.43 4.40 14.10
CA GLY A 279 -4.19 3.63 14.19
C GLY A 279 -3.84 2.89 12.90
N ILE A 280 -4.23 3.42 11.74
CA ILE A 280 -3.92 2.81 10.44
C ILE A 280 -2.42 2.84 10.21
N GLN A 281 -1.86 1.73 9.77
CA GLN A 281 -0.43 1.56 9.51
C GLN A 281 -0.23 0.78 8.21
N GLY A 282 0.98 0.88 7.65
CA GLY A 282 1.37 0.13 6.46
C GLY A 282 1.80 1.03 5.30
N PRO A 283 2.17 0.43 4.17
CA PRO A 283 2.64 1.18 3.02
C PRO A 283 1.54 2.02 2.39
N VAL A 284 1.96 3.20 1.91
CA VAL A 284 1.12 4.18 1.23
C VAL A 284 1.57 4.29 -0.22
N SER A 285 0.64 4.23 -1.17
CA SER A 285 0.91 4.36 -2.60
C SER A 285 0.39 5.70 -3.14
N ILE A 286 1.25 6.51 -3.74
CA ILE A 286 0.82 7.72 -4.46
C ILE A 286 0.47 7.32 -5.89
N HIS A 287 -0.75 7.67 -6.31
CA HIS A 287 -1.27 7.42 -7.65
C HIS A 287 -1.28 8.72 -8.47
N TYR A 288 -0.43 8.79 -9.47
CA TYR A 288 -0.34 9.89 -10.40
C TYR A 288 -1.31 9.65 -11.56
N GLU A 289 -2.52 10.19 -11.47
CA GLU A 289 -3.62 9.96 -12.45
C GLU A 289 -4.08 11.23 -13.16
N TYR A 290 -3.45 12.38 -12.88
CA TYR A 290 -3.61 13.60 -13.66
C TYR A 290 -2.69 13.60 -14.89
N ASP A 291 -2.88 14.55 -15.81
CA ASP A 291 -2.17 14.58 -17.09
C ASP A 291 -0.64 14.62 -16.92
N LEU A 292 0.00 13.56 -17.38
CA LEU A 292 1.45 13.38 -17.48
C LEU A 292 1.85 13.01 -18.92
N GLY A 293 1.13 13.53 -19.90
CA GLY A 293 1.39 13.27 -21.31
C GLY A 293 1.09 11.84 -21.75
N GLY A 294 0.13 11.18 -21.08
CA GLY A 294 -0.25 9.79 -21.30
C GLY A 294 0.46 8.79 -20.39
N ALA A 295 1.50 9.20 -19.64
CA ALA A 295 2.19 8.32 -18.68
C ALA A 295 1.22 7.84 -17.58
N GLU A 296 0.29 8.69 -17.13
CA GLU A 296 -0.76 8.38 -16.15
C GLU A 296 -1.68 7.22 -16.60
N HIS A 297 -1.72 6.96 -17.89
CA HIS A 297 -2.44 5.82 -18.48
C HIS A 297 -1.53 4.62 -18.81
N GLY A 298 -0.24 4.70 -18.47
CA GLY A 298 0.75 3.65 -18.72
C GLY A 298 1.32 3.65 -20.14
N SER A 299 1.29 4.78 -20.84
CA SER A 299 1.93 4.94 -22.15
C SER A 299 3.42 4.54 -22.07
N LYS A 300 3.87 3.81 -23.08
CA LYS A 300 5.30 3.50 -23.26
C LYS A 300 6.08 4.65 -23.92
N ASN A 301 5.37 5.63 -24.48
CA ASN A 301 5.93 6.82 -25.13
C ASN A 301 5.11 8.05 -24.72
N PRO A 302 5.25 8.53 -23.46
CA PRO A 302 4.54 9.72 -23.03
C PRO A 302 5.03 10.95 -23.79
N SER A 303 4.13 11.93 -24.02
CA SER A 303 4.48 13.19 -24.66
C SER A 303 5.19 14.18 -23.72
N MET A 304 4.96 14.04 -22.39
CA MET A 304 5.64 14.83 -21.37
C MET A 304 7.06 14.32 -21.13
N PRO A 305 8.09 15.17 -21.12
CA PRO A 305 9.46 14.75 -20.89
C PRO A 305 9.69 14.25 -19.45
N LEU A 306 10.64 13.31 -19.28
CA LEU A 306 10.91 12.65 -17.98
C LEU A 306 11.21 13.64 -16.85
N ASN A 307 11.95 14.71 -17.10
CA ASN A 307 12.27 15.73 -16.08
C ASN A 307 11.03 16.45 -15.56
N GLU A 308 10.03 16.66 -16.39
CA GLU A 308 8.76 17.26 -16.00
C GLU A 308 7.90 16.26 -15.20
N ILE A 309 7.73 15.02 -15.69
CA ILE A 309 7.10 13.93 -14.91
C ILE A 309 7.78 13.81 -13.55
N SER A 310 9.10 13.79 -13.53
CA SER A 310 9.92 13.70 -12.31
C SER A 310 9.61 14.84 -11.31
N SER A 311 9.39 16.06 -11.80
CA SER A 311 9.05 17.21 -10.92
C SER A 311 7.68 17.04 -10.26
N TRP A 312 6.71 16.50 -11.00
CA TRP A 312 5.38 16.18 -10.48
C TRP A 312 5.44 15.07 -9.40
N LEU A 313 6.25 14.03 -9.63
CA LEU A 313 6.45 12.99 -8.61
C LEU A 313 6.97 13.59 -7.30
N LYS A 314 7.98 14.46 -7.37
CA LYS A 314 8.56 15.09 -6.17
C LYS A 314 7.60 16.08 -5.49
N LYS A 315 6.78 16.79 -6.26
CA LYS A 315 5.77 17.71 -5.72
C LYS A 315 4.78 16.99 -4.81
N ASP A 316 4.20 15.90 -5.29
CA ASP A 316 3.20 15.13 -4.52
C ASP A 316 3.84 14.40 -3.34
N LEU A 317 5.06 13.87 -3.50
CA LEU A 317 5.81 13.30 -2.38
C LEU A 317 6.01 14.34 -1.27
N ASN A 318 6.49 15.55 -1.61
CA ASN A 318 6.69 16.62 -0.65
C ASN A 318 5.39 17.06 0.03
N PHE A 319 4.26 17.02 -0.69
CA PHE A 319 2.95 17.29 -0.09
C PHE A 319 2.64 16.24 0.99
N LEU A 320 2.78 14.96 0.67
CA LEU A 320 2.44 13.86 1.58
C LEU A 320 3.38 13.82 2.78
N GLU A 321 4.70 14.01 2.59
CA GLU A 321 5.68 14.08 3.67
C GLU A 321 5.34 15.21 4.67
N ARG A 322 4.96 16.40 4.17
CA ARG A 322 4.52 17.50 5.05
C ARG A 322 3.25 17.16 5.84
N ARG A 323 2.28 16.45 5.22
CA ARG A 323 1.09 15.99 5.94
C ARG A 323 1.44 14.99 7.04
N PHE A 324 2.32 14.04 6.75
CA PHE A 324 2.78 13.09 7.77
C PHE A 324 3.46 13.79 8.94
N GLN A 325 4.31 14.77 8.69
CA GLN A 325 4.94 15.59 9.73
C GLN A 325 3.91 16.38 10.55
N GLU A 326 2.93 17.01 9.90
CA GLU A 326 1.88 17.80 10.56
C GLU A 326 1.02 16.96 11.52
N PHE A 327 0.80 15.70 11.20
CA PHE A 327 -0.03 14.80 11.98
C PHE A 327 0.75 13.80 12.85
N ASP A 328 2.08 13.86 12.92
CA ASP A 328 2.99 12.92 13.62
C ASP A 328 2.70 11.46 13.20
N LEU A 329 2.78 11.15 11.91
CA LEU A 329 2.60 9.85 11.29
C LEU A 329 3.91 9.24 10.81
#